data_62720580ac0a86805b5f376e907f2377
#
_entry.id   62720580ac0a86805b5f376e907f2377
#
_cell.length_a   1.000
_cell.length_b   1.000
_cell.length_c   1.000
_cell.angle_alpha   90.00
_cell.angle_beta   90.00
_cell.angle_gamma   90.00
#
_symmetry.space_group_name_H-M   'P 1'
#
loop_
_entity.id
_entity.type
_entity.pdbx_description
1 polymer ?
#
loop_
_entity_poly.entity_id
_entity_poly.type
_entity_poly.pdbx_seq_one_letter_code
_entity_poly.pdbx_strand_id
1 'polypeptide(L)'
;MGVVHHANYLRWFEMGRVAYLKEADVYLNPLMEEGIVFPITDVSCKYRSSGRFDDEIVIETVAEAITPVKMIFNYTVRRLADGAVLATGRTQNVFTNKEGKIIRLPAKYYDKLAQLAAIDAADR
;
A
#
# COMPACT_ATOMS: atom_id res chain seq x y z
N MET A 1 -0.30 12.44 25.44
CA MET A 1 -1.40 11.64 25.07
C MET A 1 -0.92 10.32 24.52
N GLY A 2 -0.89 9.56 24.07
CA GLY A 2 -0.49 8.28 23.53
C GLY A 2 -1.35 7.81 22.36
N VAL A 3 -2.29 8.64 21.92
CA VAL A 3 -3.18 8.27 20.82
C VAL A 3 -2.52 8.59 19.48
N VAL A 4 -2.59 7.63 18.55
CA VAL A 4 -2.01 7.79 17.23
C VAL A 4 -2.92 8.66 16.38
N HIS A 5 -2.36 9.67 15.73
CA HIS A 5 -3.10 10.57 14.87
C HIS A 5 -3.38 9.97 13.50
N HIS A 6 -4.42 10.48 12.85
CA HIS A 6 -4.83 10.08 11.51
C HIS A 6 -3.66 10.08 10.50
N ALA A 7 -2.80 11.09 10.56
CA ALA A 7 -1.65 11.19 9.65
C ALA A 7 -0.71 9.99 9.75
N ASN A 8 -0.61 9.39 10.95
CA ASN A 8 0.23 8.21 11.14
C ASN A 8 -0.34 6.98 10.45
N TYR A 9 -1.67 6.83 10.41
CA TYR A 9 -2.31 5.72 9.69
C TYR A 9 -2.03 5.81 8.19
N LEU A 10 -2.10 7.00 7.62
CA LEU A 10 -1.79 7.18 6.19
C LEU A 10 -0.33 6.85 5.89
N ARG A 11 0.57 7.23 6.79
CA ARG A 11 1.99 6.87 6.68
C ARG A 11 2.18 5.36 6.75
N TRP A 12 1.45 4.70 7.62
CA TRP A 12 1.52 3.25 7.74
C TRP A 12 1.05 2.56 6.48
N PHE A 13 -0.01 3.08 5.85
CA PHE A 13 -0.46 2.54 4.56
C PHE A 13 0.64 2.69 3.49
N GLU A 14 1.32 3.83 3.47
CA GLU A 14 2.44 4.03 2.55
C GLU A 14 3.55 3.01 2.81
N MET A 15 3.90 2.79 4.06
CA MET A 15 4.91 1.79 4.43
C MET A 15 4.49 0.39 3.99
N GLY A 16 3.22 0.03 4.18
CA GLY A 16 2.69 -1.26 3.76
C GLY A 16 2.76 -1.43 2.24
N ARG A 17 2.44 -0.37 1.50
CA ARG A 17 2.49 -0.37 0.04
C ARG A 17 3.93 -0.54 -0.46
N VAL A 18 4.86 0.20 0.11
CA VAL A 18 6.28 0.09 -0.27
C VAL A 18 6.81 -1.31 0.03
N ALA A 19 6.46 -1.88 1.17
CA ALA A 19 6.86 -3.24 1.52
C ALA A 19 6.28 -4.27 0.54
N TYR A 20 5.03 -4.08 0.12
CA TYR A 20 4.40 -4.94 -0.88
C TYR A 20 5.16 -4.90 -2.22
N LEU A 21 5.50 -3.70 -2.67
CA LEU A 21 6.26 -3.54 -3.91
C LEU A 21 7.62 -4.24 -3.81
N LYS A 22 8.31 -4.11 -2.69
CA LYS A 22 9.59 -4.79 -2.47
C LYS A 22 9.46 -6.31 -2.50
N GLU A 23 8.39 -6.83 -1.92
CA GLU A 23 8.13 -8.27 -1.96
C GLU A 23 7.95 -8.77 -3.39
N ALA A 24 7.37 -7.94 -4.26
CA ALA A 24 7.23 -8.23 -5.68
C ALA A 24 8.52 -7.95 -6.46
N ASP A 25 9.60 -7.59 -5.80
CA ASP A 25 10.88 -7.22 -6.43
C ASP A 25 10.74 -5.96 -7.30
N VAL A 26 9.94 -5.01 -6.83
CA VAL A 26 9.75 -3.71 -7.46
C VAL A 26 10.21 -2.64 -6.48
N TYR A 27 11.16 -1.81 -6.90
CA TYR A 27 11.79 -0.82 -6.04
C TYR A 27 11.56 0.59 -6.56
N LEU A 28 11.46 1.54 -5.62
CA LEU A 28 11.14 2.94 -5.93
C LEU A 28 12.21 3.60 -6.80
N ASN A 29 13.49 3.36 -6.49
CA ASN A 29 14.56 4.06 -7.21
C ASN A 29 14.55 3.78 -8.70
N PRO A 30 14.50 2.52 -9.17
CA PRO A 30 14.37 2.26 -10.61
C PRO A 30 13.13 2.90 -11.24
N LEU A 31 11.99 2.88 -10.54
CA LEU A 31 10.78 3.52 -11.04
C LEU A 31 10.99 5.02 -11.23
N MET A 32 11.54 5.67 -10.21
CA MET A 32 11.79 7.11 -10.26
C MET A 32 12.79 7.49 -11.35
N GLU A 33 13.81 6.68 -11.55
CA GLU A 33 14.80 6.88 -12.62
C GLU A 33 14.16 6.83 -13.99
N GLU A 34 13.13 6.02 -14.17
CA GLU A 34 12.39 5.93 -15.43
C GLU A 34 11.28 6.97 -15.52
N GLY A 35 11.16 7.84 -14.53
CA GLY A 35 10.13 8.88 -14.53
C GLY A 35 8.74 8.40 -14.22
N ILE A 36 8.62 7.23 -13.58
CA ILE A 36 7.34 6.64 -13.20
C ILE A 36 7.02 7.07 -11.77
N VAL A 37 5.85 7.69 -11.59
CA VAL A 37 5.33 8.02 -10.27
C VAL A 37 3.94 7.41 -10.11
N PHE A 38 3.48 7.28 -8.86
CA PHE A 38 2.19 6.64 -8.62
C PHE A 38 1.43 7.41 -7.53
N PRO A 39 0.90 8.59 -7.88
CA PRO A 39 0.15 9.39 -6.92
C PRO A 39 -1.10 8.67 -6.42
N ILE A 40 -1.50 9.00 -5.20
CA ILE A 40 -2.74 8.49 -4.62
C ILE A 40 -3.89 9.30 -5.21
N THR A 41 -4.88 8.61 -5.75
CA THR A 41 -6.08 9.23 -6.31
C THR A 41 -7.31 9.00 -5.44
N ASP A 42 -7.24 8.05 -4.51
CA ASP A 42 -8.34 7.80 -3.60
C ASP A 42 -7.79 7.13 -2.34
N VAL A 43 -8.32 7.50 -1.19
CA VAL A 43 -7.92 6.91 0.10
C VAL A 43 -9.11 6.92 1.05
N SER A 44 -9.28 5.81 1.77
CA SER A 44 -10.25 5.73 2.86
C SER A 44 -9.59 5.06 4.06
N CYS A 45 -10.05 5.43 5.25
CA CYS A 45 -9.53 4.88 6.48
C CYS A 45 -10.67 4.81 7.49
N LYS A 46 -10.81 3.67 8.14
CA LYS A 46 -11.79 3.48 9.22
C LYS A 46 -11.04 3.12 10.50
N TYR A 47 -11.28 3.87 11.53
CA TYR A 47 -10.73 3.59 12.84
C TYR A 47 -11.62 2.57 13.55
N ARG A 48 -10.99 1.55 14.13
CA ARG A 48 -11.71 0.49 14.84
C ARG A 48 -11.48 0.55 16.35
N SER A 49 -10.26 0.87 16.75
CA SER A 49 -9.85 0.97 18.15
C SER A 49 -8.81 2.06 18.30
N SER A 50 -8.70 2.60 19.50
CA SER A 50 -7.68 3.61 19.77
C SER A 50 -6.29 2.96 19.80
N GLY A 51 -5.39 3.46 18.95
CA GLY A 51 -3.98 3.12 19.03
C GLY A 51 -3.30 4.06 20.03
N ARG A 52 -2.23 3.59 20.66
CA ARG A 52 -1.44 4.39 21.58
C ARG A 52 -0.08 4.66 20.95
N PHE A 53 0.58 5.71 21.42
CA PHE A 53 1.85 6.16 20.87
C PHE A 53 2.91 5.06 20.89
N ASP A 54 2.96 4.26 21.94
CA ASP A 54 3.96 3.22 22.12
C ASP A 54 3.53 1.83 21.65
N ASP A 55 2.38 1.72 20.99
CA ASP A 55 1.94 0.43 20.46
C ASP A 55 2.85 -0.02 19.33
N GLU A 56 3.25 -1.30 19.39
CA GLU A 56 3.85 -1.95 18.25
C GLU A 56 2.74 -2.45 17.34
N ILE A 57 2.86 -2.20 16.06
CA ILE A 57 1.80 -2.51 15.10
C ILE A 57 2.32 -3.42 13.99
N VAL A 58 1.39 -4.14 13.38
CA VAL A 58 1.61 -4.90 12.16
C VAL A 58 0.67 -4.35 11.10
N ILE A 59 1.21 -4.12 9.92
CA ILE A 59 0.44 -3.64 8.78
C ILE A 59 0.32 -4.78 7.77
N GLU A 60 -0.91 -5.28 7.60
CA GLU A 60 -1.20 -6.30 6.61
C GLU A 60 -1.68 -5.60 5.35
N THR A 61 -1.02 -5.85 4.24
CA THR A 61 -1.32 -5.23 2.95
C THR A 61 -1.70 -6.29 1.93
N VAL A 62 -2.84 -6.10 1.30
CA VAL A 62 -3.36 -7.03 0.29
C VAL A 62 -3.73 -6.23 -0.95
N ALA A 63 -3.34 -6.73 -2.12
CA ALA A 63 -3.73 -6.11 -3.37
C ALA A 63 -5.17 -6.47 -3.70
N GLU A 64 -6.03 -5.46 -3.83
CA GLU A 64 -7.39 -5.66 -4.30
C GLU A 64 -7.42 -5.76 -5.83
N ALA A 65 -6.63 -4.90 -6.50
CA ALA A 65 -6.53 -4.91 -7.95
C ALA A 65 -5.16 -4.37 -8.37
N ILE A 66 -4.54 -5.05 -9.31
CA ILE A 66 -3.32 -4.60 -9.97
C ILE A 66 -3.61 -4.61 -11.47
N THR A 67 -3.57 -3.43 -12.08
CA THR A 67 -3.74 -3.28 -13.53
C THR A 67 -2.55 -2.53 -14.10
N PRO A 68 -2.39 -2.49 -15.42
CA PRO A 68 -1.27 -1.73 -15.99
C PRO A 68 -1.31 -0.22 -15.71
N VAL A 69 -2.44 0.33 -15.27
CA VAL A 69 -2.58 1.77 -15.05
C VAL A 69 -2.82 2.15 -13.59
N LYS A 70 -3.17 1.18 -12.73
CA LYS A 70 -3.46 1.49 -11.33
C LYS A 70 -3.22 0.29 -10.42
N MET A 71 -3.10 0.58 -9.13
CA MET A 71 -3.05 -0.43 -8.09
C MET A 71 -3.95 0.00 -6.93
N ILE A 72 -4.69 -0.96 -6.39
CA ILE A 72 -5.59 -0.75 -5.26
C ILE A 72 -5.19 -1.72 -4.16
N PHE A 73 -4.94 -1.17 -2.97
CA PHE A 73 -4.54 -1.97 -1.82
C PHE A 73 -5.53 -1.82 -0.67
N ASN A 74 -5.72 -2.90 0.06
CA ASN A 74 -6.44 -2.89 1.33
C ASN A 74 -5.43 -3.14 2.44
N TYR A 75 -5.60 -2.43 3.56
CA TYR A 75 -4.70 -2.50 4.70
C TYR A 75 -5.45 -2.83 5.97
N THR A 76 -4.83 -3.64 6.81
CA THR A 76 -5.32 -3.85 8.18
C THR A 76 -4.16 -3.54 9.11
N VAL A 77 -4.38 -2.60 10.03
CA VAL A 77 -3.38 -2.23 11.04
C VAL A 77 -3.79 -2.89 12.34
N ARG A 78 -2.94 -3.77 12.87
CA ARG A 78 -3.19 -4.50 14.10
C ARG A 78 -2.19 -4.13 15.16
N ARG A 79 -2.65 -4.11 16.41
CA ARG A 79 -1.74 -4.05 17.55
C ARG A 79 -1.07 -5.41 17.71
N LEU A 80 0.26 -5.41 17.81
CA LEU A 80 1.01 -6.66 17.89
C LEU A 80 0.70 -7.42 19.20
N ALA A 81 0.53 -6.70 20.30
CA ALA A 81 0.39 -7.29 21.62
C ALA A 81 -0.85 -8.19 21.75
N ASP A 82 -1.98 -7.81 21.17
CA ASP A 82 -3.25 -8.53 21.33
C ASP A 82 -3.96 -8.83 20.02
N GLY A 83 -3.39 -8.41 18.88
CA GLY A 83 -3.99 -8.64 17.57
C GLY A 83 -5.19 -7.75 17.27
N ALA A 84 -5.50 -6.79 18.14
CA ALA A 84 -6.65 -5.92 17.93
C ALA A 84 -6.51 -5.11 16.65
N VAL A 85 -7.59 -5.02 15.86
CA VAL A 85 -7.60 -4.20 14.65
C VAL A 85 -7.76 -2.74 15.07
N LEU A 86 -6.74 -1.93 14.80
CA LEU A 86 -6.76 -0.50 15.11
C LEU A 86 -7.41 0.31 13.99
N ALA A 87 -7.14 -0.07 12.74
CA ALA A 87 -7.69 0.62 11.59
C ALA A 87 -7.70 -0.30 10.38
N THR A 88 -8.58 0.01 9.44
CA THR A 88 -8.58 -0.59 8.11
C THR A 88 -8.53 0.55 7.10
N GLY A 89 -7.96 0.28 5.93
CA GLY A 89 -7.86 1.31 4.92
C GLY A 89 -7.81 0.76 3.52
N ARG A 90 -7.96 1.67 2.57
CA ARG A 90 -7.90 1.33 1.15
C ARG A 90 -7.29 2.53 0.43
N THR A 91 -6.34 2.25 -0.46
CA THR A 91 -5.74 3.30 -1.29
C THR A 91 -5.79 2.90 -2.75
N GLN A 92 -5.92 3.88 -3.62
CA GLN A 92 -5.78 3.71 -5.05
C GLN A 92 -4.67 4.63 -5.55
N ASN A 93 -3.73 4.06 -6.28
CA ASN A 93 -2.68 4.79 -6.96
C ASN A 93 -2.84 4.57 -8.45
N VAL A 94 -2.57 5.61 -9.25
CA VAL A 94 -2.44 5.46 -10.69
C VAL A 94 -0.98 5.67 -11.06
N PHE A 95 -0.56 5.10 -12.19
CA PHE A 95 0.80 5.29 -12.68
C PHE A 95 0.81 6.48 -13.64
N THR A 96 1.70 7.43 -13.38
CA THR A 96 1.83 8.61 -14.23
C THR A 96 3.29 8.86 -14.58
N ASN A 97 3.51 9.72 -15.56
CA ASN A 97 4.83 10.31 -15.77
C ASN A 97 4.98 11.53 -14.83
N LYS A 98 6.14 12.20 -14.91
CA LYS A 98 6.41 13.36 -14.05
C LYS A 98 5.51 14.54 -14.32
N GLU A 99 4.88 14.60 -15.50
CA GLU A 99 3.94 15.66 -15.86
C GLU A 99 2.50 15.35 -15.44
N GLY A 100 2.30 14.20 -14.79
CA GLY A 100 0.98 13.83 -14.29
C GLY A 100 0.09 13.09 -15.27
N LYS A 101 0.61 12.74 -16.44
CA LYS A 101 -0.17 11.97 -17.41
C LYS A 101 -0.17 10.49 -17.05
N ILE A 102 -1.33 9.85 -17.13
CA ILE A 102 -1.45 8.43 -16.86
C ILE A 102 -0.66 7.65 -17.91
N ILE A 103 0.14 6.70 -17.44
CA ILE A 103 0.92 5.82 -18.30
C ILE A 103 0.63 4.38 -17.92
N ARG A 104 1.00 3.46 -18.81
CA ARG A 104 0.95 2.03 -18.51
C ARG A 104 2.27 1.65 -17.85
N LEU A 105 2.20 0.95 -16.74
CA LEU A 105 3.39 0.44 -16.08
C LEU A 105 4.08 -0.55 -17.01
N PRO A 106 5.41 -0.42 -17.23
CA PRO A 106 6.14 -1.38 -18.06
C PRO A 106 5.93 -2.82 -17.61
N ALA A 107 5.83 -3.73 -18.54
CA ALA A 107 5.55 -5.15 -18.26
C ALA A 107 6.54 -5.75 -17.27
N LYS A 108 7.78 -5.34 -17.29
CA LYS A 108 8.82 -5.85 -16.38
C LYS A 108 8.47 -5.58 -14.90
N TYR A 109 7.70 -4.54 -14.61
CA TYR A 109 7.22 -4.25 -13.26
C TYR A 109 5.82 -4.81 -13.04
N TYR A 110 4.94 -4.62 -14.02
CA TYR A 110 3.56 -5.07 -13.91
C TYR A 110 3.48 -6.58 -13.70
N ASP A 111 4.26 -7.36 -14.44
CA ASP A 111 4.22 -8.81 -14.36
C ASP A 111 4.61 -9.28 -12.95
N LYS A 112 5.57 -8.64 -12.33
CA LYS A 112 6.00 -8.97 -10.96
C LYS A 112 4.88 -8.69 -9.95
N LEU A 113 4.23 -7.56 -10.07
CA LEU A 113 3.12 -7.19 -9.18
C LEU A 113 1.91 -8.10 -9.38
N ALA A 114 1.56 -8.39 -10.63
CA ALA A 114 0.43 -9.25 -10.95
C ALA A 114 0.68 -10.68 -10.44
N GLN A 115 1.91 -11.16 -10.55
CA GLN A 115 2.27 -12.49 -10.08
C GLN A 115 2.13 -12.59 -8.55
N LEU A 116 2.62 -11.60 -7.80
CA LEU A 116 2.48 -11.58 -6.35
C LEU A 116 1.00 -11.50 -5.95
N ALA A 117 0.22 -10.66 -6.61
CA ALA A 117 -1.20 -10.53 -6.33
C ALA A 117 -1.95 -11.86 -6.58
N ALA A 118 -1.57 -12.60 -7.60
CA ALA A 118 -2.17 -13.90 -7.90
C ALA A 118 -1.81 -14.94 -6.84
N ILE A 119 -0.57 -14.94 -6.35
CA ILE A 119 -0.12 -15.83 -5.28
C ILE A 119 -0.91 -15.54 -4.00
N ASP A 120 -1.03 -14.28 -3.62
CA ASP A 120 -1.76 -13.88 -2.41
C ASP A 120 -3.24 -14.27 -2.51
N ALA A 121 -3.85 -14.09 -3.66
CA ALA A 121 -5.25 -14.47 -3.87
C ALA A 121 -5.46 -15.98 -3.75
N ALA A 122 -4.51 -16.78 -4.20
CA ALA A 122 -4.59 -18.23 -4.13
C ALA A 122 -4.47 -18.75 -2.69
N ASP A 123 -3.79 -18.00 -1.82
CA ASP A 123 -3.57 -18.38 -0.42
C ASP A 123 -4.71 -17.99 0.51
N ARG A 124 -5.72 -17.31 0.00
CA ARG A 124 -6.87 -16.85 0.81
C ARG A 124 -8.02 -17.84 0.86
#